data_8626e413d2d558b24b03a5cb6fa98c18
#
_entry.id   8626e413d2d558b24b03a5cb6fa98c18
#
_cell.length_a   1.000
_cell.length_b   1.000
_cell.length_c   1.000
_cell.angle_alpha   90.00
_cell.angle_beta   90.00
_cell.angle_gamma   90.00
#
_symmetry.space_group_name_H-M   'P 1'
#
loop_
_entity.id
_entity.type
_entity.pdbx_description
1 polymer ?
#
loop_
_entity_poly.entity_id
_entity_poly.type
_entity_poly.pdbx_seq_one_letter_code
_entity_poly.pdbx_strand_id
1 'polypeptide(L)'
;MKNILINIFILTVLLCNVLFANPESIMRTANEYYKNNRYQLAIDEYNKLIEDGYTGVSLFYNLGNSYYRLGQVGYAILYYEKALEISPGDEDILHNLELAKLNLKDRVDTLPPFFIFNIWEGLLAL
;
A
#
# COMPACT_ATOMS: atom_id res chain seq x y z
N MET A 1 36.94 12.56 33.10
CA MET A 1 36.81 11.57 32.00
C MET A 1 35.52 10.80 32.07
N LYS A 2 35.16 10.17 33.22
CA LYS A 2 33.97 9.35 33.37
C LYS A 2 32.64 10.10 33.02
N ASN A 3 32.50 11.34 33.44
CA ASN A 3 31.30 12.15 33.17
C ASN A 3 31.22 12.62 31.71
N ILE A 4 32.35 12.78 31.01
CA ILE A 4 32.39 13.14 29.60
C ILE A 4 31.91 11.95 28.74
N LEU A 5 32.33 10.71 29.06
CA LEU A 5 31.89 9.50 28.39
C LEU A 5 30.41 9.25 28.59
N ILE A 6 29.91 9.51 29.79
CA ILE A 6 28.45 9.39 30.10
C ILE A 6 27.66 10.42 29.29
N ASN A 7 28.13 11.68 29.22
CA ASN A 7 27.44 12.72 28.46
C ASN A 7 27.45 12.43 26.94
N ILE A 8 28.56 11.91 26.40
CA ILE A 8 28.64 11.50 25.01
C ILE A 8 27.66 10.32 24.73
N PHE A 9 27.60 9.36 25.65
CA PHE A 9 26.66 8.22 25.52
C PHE A 9 25.20 8.69 25.56
N ILE A 10 24.83 9.58 26.48
CA ILE A 10 23.49 10.17 26.55
C ILE A 10 23.16 10.95 25.29
N LEU A 11 24.12 11.73 24.77
CA LEU A 11 23.95 12.52 23.55
C LEU A 11 23.77 11.61 22.32
N THR A 12 24.52 10.51 22.22
CA THR A 12 24.35 9.53 21.12
C THR A 12 23.02 8.79 21.18
N VAL A 13 22.56 8.44 22.38
CA VAL A 13 21.23 7.82 22.57
C VAL A 13 20.09 8.79 22.22
N LEU A 14 20.24 10.08 22.59
CA LEU A 14 19.27 11.12 22.24
C LEU A 14 19.25 11.40 20.72
N LEU A 15 20.40 11.43 20.07
CA LEU A 15 20.52 11.61 18.62
C LEU A 15 19.95 10.40 17.84
N CYS A 16 20.09 9.18 18.36
CA CYS A 16 19.55 7.99 17.72
C CYS A 16 18.00 8.01 17.66
N ASN A 17 17.34 8.57 18.66
CA ASN A 17 15.86 8.67 18.67
C ASN A 17 15.30 9.71 17.69
N VAL A 18 16.11 10.65 17.19
CA VAL A 18 15.69 11.70 16.23
C VAL A 18 15.77 11.19 14.78
N LEU A 19 16.49 10.11 14.53
CA LEU A 19 16.76 9.60 13.17
C LEU A 19 15.69 8.60 12.65
N PHE A 20 14.84 8.09 13.53
CA PHE A 20 13.75 7.20 13.10
C PHE A 20 12.48 8.03 12.84
N ALA A 21 12.06 8.07 11.60
CA ALA A 21 10.75 8.66 11.26
C ALA A 21 9.66 7.93 12.07
N ASN A 22 8.88 8.67 12.86
CA ASN A 22 7.80 8.10 13.63
C ASN A 22 6.74 7.52 12.67
N PRO A 23 6.40 6.23 12.78
CA PRO A 23 5.42 5.59 11.89
C PRO A 23 4.09 6.34 11.81
N GLU A 24 3.67 6.94 12.93
CA GLU A 24 2.47 7.75 12.99
C GLU A 24 2.58 9.02 12.13
N SER A 25 3.75 9.64 12.07
CA SER A 25 3.99 10.81 11.21
C SER A 25 3.97 10.44 9.73
N ILE A 26 4.53 9.28 9.36
CA ILE A 26 4.49 8.76 7.99
C ILE A 26 3.05 8.45 7.59
N MET A 27 2.30 7.76 8.44
CA MET A 27 0.89 7.45 8.22
C MET A 27 0.05 8.72 8.01
N ARG A 28 0.27 9.74 8.82
CA ARG A 28 -0.41 11.04 8.69
C ARG A 28 -0.06 11.72 7.36
N THR A 29 1.20 11.77 6.98
CA THR A 29 1.67 12.35 5.72
C THR A 29 1.05 11.61 4.52
N ALA A 30 1.02 10.29 4.55
CA ALA A 30 0.38 9.47 3.52
C ALA A 30 -1.12 9.79 3.40
N ASN A 31 -1.83 9.88 4.53
CA ASN A 31 -3.24 10.26 4.57
C ASN A 31 -3.49 11.68 4.02
N GLU A 32 -2.59 12.63 4.28
CA GLU A 32 -2.65 13.99 3.72
C GLU A 32 -2.47 13.98 2.20
N TYR A 33 -1.50 13.21 1.68
CA TYR A 33 -1.34 13.03 0.24
C TYR A 33 -2.58 12.42 -0.41
N TYR A 34 -3.17 11.39 0.21
CA TYR A 34 -4.41 10.79 -0.27
C TYR A 34 -5.56 11.81 -0.35
N LYS A 35 -5.77 12.58 0.71
CA LYS A 35 -6.82 13.62 0.77
C LYS A 35 -6.65 14.71 -0.32
N ASN A 36 -5.40 14.99 -0.68
CA ASN A 36 -5.04 15.96 -1.72
C ASN A 36 -4.99 15.35 -3.13
N ASN A 37 -5.55 14.14 -3.33
CA ASN A 37 -5.55 13.38 -4.59
C ASN A 37 -4.15 13.04 -5.14
N ARG A 38 -3.12 13.10 -4.30
CA ARG A 38 -1.74 12.72 -4.64
C ARG A 38 -1.50 11.25 -4.32
N TYR A 39 -2.25 10.37 -5.00
CA TYR A 39 -2.33 8.95 -4.65
C TYR A 39 -0.99 8.21 -4.76
N GLN A 40 -0.16 8.55 -5.76
CA GLN A 40 1.16 7.93 -5.88
C GLN A 40 2.06 8.28 -4.69
N LEU A 41 2.09 9.54 -4.27
CA LEU A 41 2.86 9.95 -3.09
C LEU A 41 2.34 9.31 -1.80
N ALA A 42 1.01 9.12 -1.69
CA ALA A 42 0.43 8.39 -0.57
C ALA A 42 0.92 6.93 -0.55
N ILE A 43 0.93 6.25 -1.70
CA ILE A 43 1.44 4.88 -1.84
C ILE A 43 2.90 4.80 -1.44
N ASP A 44 3.72 5.73 -1.89
CA ASP A 44 5.16 5.76 -1.58
C ASP A 44 5.40 5.87 -0.07
N GLU A 45 4.62 6.72 0.63
CA GLU A 45 4.71 6.85 2.10
C GLU A 45 4.18 5.60 2.84
N TYR A 46 3.04 5.02 2.41
CA TYR A 46 2.52 3.78 3.00
C TYR A 46 3.52 2.62 2.82
N ASN A 47 4.18 2.53 1.66
CA ASN A 47 5.16 1.48 1.40
C ASN A 47 6.37 1.55 2.33
N LYS A 48 6.81 2.75 2.73
CA LYS A 48 7.87 2.89 3.76
C LYS A 48 7.48 2.19 5.06
N LEU A 49 6.20 2.32 5.48
CA LEU A 49 5.71 1.61 6.67
C LEU A 49 5.77 0.09 6.51
N ILE A 50 5.41 -0.41 5.31
CA ILE A 50 5.47 -1.86 5.04
C ILE A 50 6.92 -2.35 5.01
N GLU A 51 7.84 -1.60 4.39
CA GLU A 51 9.27 -1.90 4.36
C GLU A 51 9.89 -1.94 5.76
N ASP A 52 9.42 -1.07 6.66
CA ASP A 52 9.78 -1.05 8.07
C ASP A 52 9.10 -2.15 8.91
N GLY A 53 8.28 -3.02 8.28
CA GLY A 53 7.62 -4.16 8.91
C GLY A 53 6.29 -3.84 9.60
N TYR A 54 5.74 -2.63 9.41
CA TYR A 54 4.44 -2.30 9.98
C TYR A 54 3.31 -2.96 9.20
N THR A 55 2.28 -3.38 9.95
CA THR A 55 1.05 -3.98 9.43
C THR A 55 -0.16 -3.38 10.14
N GLY A 56 -1.33 -3.43 9.50
CA GLY A 56 -2.55 -2.94 10.14
C GLY A 56 -3.68 -2.74 9.14
N VAL A 57 -4.91 -2.84 9.65
CA VAL A 57 -6.13 -2.68 8.83
C VAL A 57 -6.12 -1.35 8.09
N SER A 58 -5.91 -0.25 8.83
CA SER A 58 -5.94 1.11 8.24
C SER A 58 -4.84 1.32 7.20
N LEU A 59 -3.65 0.76 7.41
CA LEU A 59 -2.53 0.84 6.46
C LEU A 59 -2.90 0.14 5.15
N PHE A 60 -3.34 -1.11 5.22
CA PHE A 60 -3.68 -1.89 4.03
C PHE A 60 -4.94 -1.34 3.34
N TYR A 61 -5.94 -0.93 4.09
CA TYR A 61 -7.15 -0.33 3.53
C TYR A 61 -6.86 0.96 2.75
N ASN A 62 -6.09 1.87 3.34
CA ASN A 62 -5.74 3.15 2.70
C ASN A 62 -4.82 2.95 1.48
N LEU A 63 -3.93 1.97 1.55
CA LEU A 63 -3.09 1.58 0.42
C LEU A 63 -3.94 1.00 -0.72
N GLY A 64 -4.90 0.12 -0.40
CA GLY A 64 -5.89 -0.39 -1.34
C GLY A 64 -6.69 0.72 -2.01
N ASN A 65 -7.20 1.66 -1.21
CA ASN A 65 -7.91 2.84 -1.71
C ASN A 65 -7.04 3.69 -2.66
N SER A 66 -5.77 3.90 -2.32
CA SER A 66 -4.83 4.68 -3.13
C SER A 66 -4.58 4.02 -4.50
N TYR A 67 -4.36 2.71 -4.52
CA TYR A 67 -4.21 1.95 -5.76
C TYR A 67 -5.49 1.94 -6.60
N TYR A 68 -6.66 1.80 -5.95
CA TYR A 68 -7.94 1.87 -6.64
C TYR A 68 -8.14 3.21 -7.36
N ARG A 69 -7.81 4.32 -6.68
CA ARG A 69 -7.90 5.69 -7.24
C ARG A 69 -6.95 5.92 -8.42
N LEU A 70 -5.82 5.24 -8.46
CA LEU A 70 -4.91 5.22 -9.63
C LEU A 70 -5.34 4.26 -10.74
N GLY A 71 -6.44 3.51 -10.55
CA GLY A 71 -6.89 2.50 -11.48
C GLY A 71 -6.03 1.23 -11.50
N GLN A 72 -5.15 1.05 -10.52
CA GLN A 72 -4.33 -0.16 -10.34
C GLN A 72 -5.12 -1.21 -9.53
N VAL A 73 -6.20 -1.70 -10.13
CA VAL A 73 -7.25 -2.48 -9.45
C VAL A 73 -6.72 -3.78 -8.86
N GLY A 74 -5.75 -4.45 -9.51
CA GLY A 74 -5.15 -5.68 -8.99
C GLY A 74 -4.44 -5.47 -7.65
N TYR A 75 -3.68 -4.37 -7.51
CA TYR A 75 -3.06 -4.01 -6.24
C TYR A 75 -4.09 -3.59 -5.19
N ALA A 76 -5.16 -2.90 -5.59
CA ALA A 76 -6.23 -2.56 -4.67
C ALA A 76 -6.86 -3.81 -4.05
N ILE A 77 -7.18 -4.81 -4.86
CA ILE A 77 -7.72 -6.10 -4.41
C ILE A 77 -6.76 -6.77 -3.42
N LEU A 78 -5.46 -6.85 -3.76
CA LEU A 78 -4.45 -7.44 -2.89
C LEU A 78 -4.44 -6.81 -1.49
N TYR A 79 -4.47 -5.47 -1.42
CA TYR A 79 -4.38 -4.79 -0.13
C TYR A 79 -5.70 -4.78 0.64
N TYR A 80 -6.86 -4.81 -0.01
CA TYR A 80 -8.13 -5.05 0.66
C TYR A 80 -8.20 -6.47 1.25
N GLU A 81 -7.72 -7.48 0.54
CA GLU A 81 -7.65 -8.85 1.06
C GLU A 81 -6.71 -8.94 2.28
N LYS A 82 -5.54 -8.30 2.25
CA LYS A 82 -4.66 -8.20 3.43
C LYS A 82 -5.32 -7.48 4.62
N ALA A 83 -6.11 -6.45 4.38
CA ALA A 83 -6.86 -5.78 5.43
C ALA A 83 -7.93 -6.71 6.04
N LEU A 84 -8.61 -7.50 5.23
CA LEU A 84 -9.60 -8.49 5.67
C LEU A 84 -8.98 -9.69 6.40
N GLU A 85 -7.74 -10.07 6.13
CA GLU A 85 -7.03 -11.06 6.94
C GLU A 85 -6.94 -10.64 8.41
N ILE A 86 -6.85 -9.33 8.68
CA ILE A 86 -6.78 -8.77 10.04
C ILE A 86 -8.19 -8.50 10.58
N SER A 87 -9.11 -8.00 9.75
CA SER A 87 -10.50 -7.66 10.13
C SER A 87 -11.51 -8.26 9.14
N PRO A 88 -11.83 -9.57 9.25
CA PRO A 88 -12.63 -10.28 8.23
C PRO A 88 -14.07 -9.79 8.06
N GLY A 89 -14.61 -9.10 9.08
CA GLY A 89 -16.00 -8.61 9.08
C GLY A 89 -16.15 -7.12 8.78
N ASP A 90 -15.10 -6.44 8.33
CA ASP A 90 -15.15 -5.02 8.04
C ASP A 90 -15.95 -4.75 6.75
N GLU A 91 -17.14 -4.16 6.93
CA GLU A 91 -18.09 -3.93 5.83
C GLU A 91 -17.58 -2.94 4.78
N ASP A 92 -16.83 -1.92 5.19
CA ASP A 92 -16.27 -0.92 4.28
C ASP A 92 -15.20 -1.55 3.37
N ILE A 93 -14.36 -2.42 3.93
CA ILE A 93 -13.34 -3.14 3.16
C ILE A 93 -13.99 -4.14 2.21
N LEU A 94 -14.97 -4.91 2.70
CA LEU A 94 -15.72 -5.88 1.87
C LEU A 94 -16.40 -5.19 0.68
N HIS A 95 -17.05 -4.05 0.92
CA HIS A 95 -17.68 -3.25 -0.12
C HIS A 95 -16.69 -2.78 -1.19
N ASN A 96 -15.56 -2.19 -0.75
CA ASN A 96 -14.53 -1.70 -1.67
C ASN A 96 -13.84 -2.83 -2.45
N LEU A 97 -13.65 -3.99 -1.82
CA LEU A 97 -13.12 -5.17 -2.49
C LEU A 97 -14.08 -5.67 -3.59
N GLU A 98 -15.38 -5.70 -3.31
CA GLU A 98 -16.39 -6.09 -4.30
C GLU A 98 -16.41 -5.12 -5.49
N LEU A 99 -16.41 -3.82 -5.23
CA LEU A 99 -16.32 -2.80 -6.29
C LEU A 99 -15.04 -2.96 -7.14
N ALA A 100 -13.91 -3.24 -6.50
CA ALA A 100 -12.66 -3.48 -7.21
C ALA A 100 -12.71 -4.72 -8.08
N LYS A 101 -13.29 -5.82 -7.60
CA LYS A 101 -13.47 -7.07 -8.37
C LYS A 101 -14.41 -6.87 -9.56
N LEU A 102 -15.50 -6.14 -9.41
CA LEU A 102 -16.40 -5.79 -10.52
C LEU A 102 -15.67 -4.95 -11.59
N ASN A 103 -14.93 -3.92 -11.18
CA ASN A 103 -14.16 -3.09 -12.10
C ASN A 103 -13.09 -3.88 -12.87
N LEU A 104 -12.45 -4.86 -12.22
CA LEU A 104 -11.49 -5.73 -12.88
C LEU A 104 -12.18 -6.62 -13.93
N LYS A 105 -13.34 -7.20 -13.60
CA LYS A 105 -14.12 -8.03 -14.51
C LYS A 105 -14.52 -7.26 -15.77
N ASP A 106 -15.06 -6.06 -15.61
CA ASP A 106 -15.48 -5.21 -16.73
C ASP A 106 -14.30 -4.87 -17.68
N ARG A 107 -13.08 -4.73 -17.15
CA ARG A 107 -11.88 -4.50 -17.96
C ARG A 107 -11.44 -5.74 -18.74
N VAL A 108 -11.58 -6.92 -18.15
CA VAL A 108 -11.21 -8.19 -18.82
C VAL A 108 -12.21 -8.53 -19.91
N ASP A 109 -13.51 -8.30 -19.69
CA ASP A 109 -14.57 -8.56 -20.66
C ASP A 109 -14.48 -7.64 -21.90
N THR A 110 -13.76 -6.51 -21.83
CA THR A 110 -13.53 -5.62 -22.97
C THR A 110 -12.38 -6.06 -23.86
N LEU A 111 -11.58 -7.07 -23.48
CA LEU A 111 -10.53 -7.60 -24.35
C LEU A 111 -11.17 -8.43 -25.47
N PRO A 112 -10.86 -8.15 -26.76
CA PRO A 112 -11.41 -8.96 -27.86
C PRO A 112 -11.03 -10.42 -27.67
N PRO A 113 -11.97 -11.37 -27.89
CA PRO A 113 -11.70 -12.81 -27.70
C PRO A 113 -10.50 -13.34 -28.52
N PHE A 114 -10.20 -12.71 -29.65
CA PHE A 114 -9.09 -13.09 -30.52
C PHE A 114 -7.70 -12.62 -29.99
N PHE A 115 -7.65 -11.75 -29.00
CA PHE A 115 -6.37 -11.33 -28.39
C PHE A 115 -5.63 -12.51 -27.74
N ILE A 116 -6.38 -13.35 -27.04
CA ILE A 116 -5.84 -14.57 -26.41
C ILE A 116 -5.43 -15.58 -27.51
N PHE A 117 -6.21 -15.68 -28.58
CA PHE A 117 -5.93 -16.56 -29.72
C PHE A 117 -4.63 -16.15 -30.44
N ASN A 118 -4.43 -14.85 -30.67
CA ASN A 118 -3.23 -14.35 -31.34
C ASN A 118 -1.96 -14.55 -30.50
N ILE A 119 -2.04 -14.43 -29.17
CA ILE A 119 -0.91 -14.78 -28.27
C ILE A 119 -0.62 -16.29 -28.36
N TRP A 120 -1.64 -17.12 -28.36
CA TRP A 120 -1.49 -18.57 -28.43
C TRP A 120 -0.89 -19.03 -29.76
N GLU A 121 -1.37 -18.51 -30.89
CA GLU A 121 -0.82 -18.80 -32.22
C GLU A 121 0.65 -18.30 -32.35
N GLY A 122 0.95 -17.13 -31.79
CA GLY A 122 2.33 -16.61 -31.76
C GLY A 122 3.29 -17.49 -30.93
N LEU A 123 2.80 -18.15 -29.89
CA LEU A 123 3.56 -19.08 -29.06
C LEU A 123 3.79 -20.45 -29.74
N LEU A 124 2.81 -20.89 -30.56
CA LEU A 124 2.90 -22.15 -31.31
C LEU A 124 3.71 -22.04 -32.60
N ALA A 125 3.98 -20.80 -33.07
CA ALA A 125 4.77 -20.53 -34.29
C ALA A 125 6.28 -20.43 -34.03
N LEU A 126 6.73 -20.58 -32.76
CA LEU A 126 8.12 -20.67 -32.32
C LEU A 126 8.59 -22.11 -32.18
#